data_cbaa851951ea01951c133a7702d911de
#
_entry.id   cbaa851951ea01951c133a7702d911de
#
_cell.length_a   1.000
_cell.length_b   1.000
_cell.length_c   1.000
_cell.angle_alpha   90.00
_cell.angle_beta   90.00
_cell.angle_gamma   90.00
#
_symmetry.space_group_name_H-M   'P 1'
#
loop_
_entity.id
_entity.type
_entity.pdbx_description
1 polymer ?
#
loop_
_entity_poly.entity_id
_entity_poly.type
_entity_poly.pdbx_seq_one_letter_code
_entity_poly.pdbx_strand_id
1 'polypeptide(L)'
;MYTQSVATAIRSAEAEGFIAGTLFSQGWSVSCRALDFASLLEHVQASDTRGSLLLISTDVDGFSTDGLDELKRRGVKYFLFAATIGAHEEFPESIAMPTTPLELLGIIRGSLRSPLIRPAQSKKPRSKIIGVCAASHALGCTTLAINIGAELAELGKKVLLVDAHSDAPAIALKMGERGLNSSAEMRSISNNLWAVEITQSEINTQIAALDHARSEFDCIVIDLGVLTDFSASLSGRRWSEEVIVWTSTHGDEMWVMAQTDVLGAERLRILVAELAQNSIKPKLSFLRVLRGASKRSKSGQDSFLSAVTSLRPLRVLEYPWDPRSAQGAEDKRTSLCESNERALLRKTIAEYAGELIS
;
A
#
# COMPACT_ATOMS: atom_id res chain seq x y z
N MET A 1 13.27 16.12 8.11
CA MET A 1 13.75 14.73 8.11
C MET A 1 13.47 14.18 9.51
N TYR A 2 12.37 13.47 9.72
CA TYR A 2 12.15 12.78 10.99
C TYR A 2 13.04 11.55 11.00
N THR A 3 14.12 11.59 11.74
CA THR A 3 14.97 10.43 12.02
C THR A 3 14.11 9.46 12.84
N GLN A 4 13.87 8.25 12.33
CA GLN A 4 13.21 7.23 13.13
C GLN A 4 14.03 7.01 14.38
N SER A 5 13.41 7.10 15.56
CA SER A 5 14.10 6.93 16.83
C SER A 5 13.76 5.58 17.46
N VAL A 6 14.75 5.01 18.14
CA VAL A 6 14.60 3.77 18.88
C VAL A 6 15.12 3.96 20.31
N ALA A 7 14.41 3.37 21.27
CA ALA A 7 14.92 3.21 22.63
C ALA A 7 15.03 1.72 22.95
N THR A 8 16.10 1.33 23.63
CA THR A 8 16.41 -0.05 23.99
C THR A 8 16.38 -0.27 25.50
N ALA A 9 15.86 -1.42 25.94
CA ALA A 9 16.00 -1.94 27.29
C ALA A 9 16.29 -3.44 27.18
N ILE A 10 17.55 -3.79 27.00
CA ILE A 10 18.04 -5.15 26.76
C ILE A 10 19.13 -5.46 27.74
N ARG A 11 18.96 -6.54 28.52
CA ARG A 11 19.89 -6.90 29.60
C ARG A 11 21.29 -7.27 29.09
N SER A 12 21.35 -8.06 27.99
CA SER A 12 22.62 -8.46 27.39
C SER A 12 23.30 -7.26 26.71
N ALA A 13 24.43 -6.80 27.22
CA ALA A 13 25.22 -5.70 26.63
C ALA A 13 25.68 -6.03 25.20
N GLU A 14 25.95 -7.30 24.90
CA GLU A 14 26.34 -7.75 23.55
C GLU A 14 25.14 -7.65 22.57
N ALA A 15 23.97 -8.16 22.97
CA ALA A 15 22.77 -8.11 22.16
C ALA A 15 22.31 -6.65 21.96
N GLU A 16 22.36 -5.82 23.00
CA GLU A 16 22.03 -4.41 22.94
C GLU A 16 22.97 -3.65 21.99
N GLY A 17 24.27 -3.86 22.13
CA GLY A 17 25.28 -3.24 21.25
C GLY A 17 25.13 -3.65 19.79
N PHE A 18 24.83 -4.93 19.53
CA PHE A 18 24.52 -5.44 18.20
C PHE A 18 23.28 -4.76 17.62
N ILE A 19 22.17 -4.70 18.38
CA ILE A 19 20.90 -4.11 17.94
C ILE A 19 21.03 -2.61 17.71
N ALA A 20 21.57 -1.87 18.69
CA ALA A 20 21.75 -0.43 18.59
C ALA A 20 22.71 -0.04 17.45
N GLY A 21 23.82 -0.77 17.30
CA GLY A 21 24.81 -0.55 16.25
C GLY A 21 24.25 -0.84 14.85
N THR A 22 23.48 -1.92 14.71
CA THR A 22 22.81 -2.25 13.44
C THR A 22 21.81 -1.17 13.04
N LEU A 23 20.97 -0.72 13.96
CA LEU A 23 19.97 0.31 13.67
C LEU A 23 20.63 1.68 13.38
N PHE A 24 21.65 2.05 14.14
CA PHE A 24 22.41 3.27 13.88
C PHE A 24 23.03 3.26 12.48
N SER A 25 23.61 2.14 12.04
CA SER A 25 24.15 1.99 10.68
C SER A 25 23.10 2.13 9.57
N GLN A 26 21.81 1.91 9.90
CA GLN A 26 20.66 2.08 9.00
C GLN A 26 20.00 3.46 9.11
N GLY A 27 20.62 4.40 9.81
CA GLY A 27 20.16 5.78 9.94
C GLY A 27 19.10 6.02 11.02
N TRP A 28 18.93 5.07 11.96
CA TRP A 28 18.06 5.26 13.13
C TRP A 28 18.80 6.06 14.21
N SER A 29 18.07 6.91 14.92
CA SER A 29 18.58 7.58 16.11
C SER A 29 18.29 6.73 17.35
N VAL A 30 19.30 6.34 18.09
CA VAL A 30 19.13 5.67 19.39
C VAL A 30 18.91 6.74 20.45
N SER A 31 17.66 6.94 20.88
CA SER A 31 17.26 8.02 21.78
C SER A 31 17.49 7.69 23.26
N CYS A 32 17.45 6.41 23.60
CA CYS A 32 17.66 5.92 24.95
C CYS A 32 18.22 4.50 24.92
N ARG A 33 19.15 4.21 25.84
CA ARG A 33 19.67 2.87 26.13
C ARG A 33 19.45 2.64 27.63
N ALA A 34 18.27 2.15 27.98
CA ALA A 34 17.89 1.96 29.38
C ALA A 34 18.53 0.68 29.94
N LEU A 35 19.04 0.76 31.15
CA LEU A 35 19.63 -0.37 31.86
C LEU A 35 18.59 -1.24 32.56
N ASP A 36 17.43 -0.65 32.88
CA ASP A 36 16.30 -1.29 33.50
C ASP A 36 14.99 -0.81 32.89
N PHE A 37 13.92 -1.53 33.19
CA PHE A 37 12.60 -1.25 32.61
C PHE A 37 11.96 0.04 33.15
N ALA A 38 12.29 0.42 34.40
CA ALA A 38 11.77 1.64 35.01
C ALA A 38 12.34 2.89 34.30
N SER A 39 13.65 2.92 34.03
CA SER A 39 14.29 3.99 33.25
C SER A 39 13.72 4.12 31.83
N LEU A 40 13.35 3.00 31.19
CA LEU A 40 12.66 3.03 29.89
C LEU A 40 11.30 3.70 30.01
N LEU A 41 10.50 3.33 31.03
CA LEU A 41 9.18 3.93 31.26
C LEU A 41 9.27 5.43 31.55
N GLU A 42 10.25 5.85 32.36
CA GLU A 42 10.54 7.28 32.61
C GLU A 42 10.87 8.03 31.31
N HIS A 43 11.70 7.45 30.46
CA HIS A 43 12.03 8.03 29.16
C HIS A 43 10.77 8.20 28.30
N VAL A 44 9.90 7.19 28.27
CA VAL A 44 8.60 7.23 27.53
C VAL A 44 7.67 8.29 28.09
N GLN A 45 7.71 8.54 29.44
CA GLN A 45 6.90 9.57 30.06
C GLN A 45 7.41 10.99 29.81
N ALA A 46 8.73 11.17 29.79
CA ALA A 46 9.38 12.46 29.64
C ALA A 46 9.46 12.96 28.20
N SER A 47 9.37 12.08 27.22
CA SER A 47 9.59 12.38 25.80
C SER A 47 8.32 12.23 24.96
N ASP A 48 8.19 13.03 23.89
CA ASP A 48 7.19 12.75 22.85
C ASP A 48 7.65 11.54 22.03
N THR A 49 7.21 10.35 22.46
CA THR A 49 7.58 9.07 21.84
C THR A 49 6.71 8.70 20.65
N ARG A 50 5.88 9.64 20.12
CA ARG A 50 5.13 9.41 18.89
C ARG A 50 6.08 9.17 17.73
N GLY A 51 6.07 7.95 17.19
CA GLY A 51 6.97 7.52 16.12
C GLY A 51 8.26 6.84 16.58
N SER A 52 8.53 6.74 17.89
CA SER A 52 9.63 5.96 18.45
C SER A 52 9.28 4.49 18.57
N LEU A 53 10.28 3.63 18.42
CA LEU A 53 10.17 2.19 18.61
C LEU A 53 10.90 1.76 19.85
N LEU A 54 10.29 0.92 20.70
CA LEU A 54 10.94 0.36 21.86
C LEU A 54 11.36 -1.09 21.59
N LEU A 55 12.56 -1.45 22.00
CA LEU A 55 13.11 -2.81 21.91
C LEU A 55 13.43 -3.28 23.33
N ILE A 56 12.71 -4.29 23.81
CA ILE A 56 12.70 -4.69 25.21
C ILE A 56 13.01 -6.18 25.29
N SER A 57 13.89 -6.63 26.19
CA SER A 57 14.06 -8.05 26.49
C SER A 57 13.28 -8.45 27.75
N THR A 58 12.76 -9.68 27.76
CA THR A 58 11.93 -10.18 28.88
C THR A 58 12.69 -10.34 30.20
N ASP A 59 14.03 -10.32 30.15
CA ASP A 59 14.90 -10.46 31.32
C ASP A 59 15.51 -9.14 31.80
N VAL A 60 15.10 -8.00 31.24
CA VAL A 60 15.59 -6.70 31.71
C VAL A 60 15.13 -6.47 33.17
N ASP A 61 16.02 -5.90 33.96
CA ASP A 61 15.77 -5.68 35.39
C ASP A 61 14.50 -4.80 35.56
N GLY A 62 13.58 -5.23 36.45
CA GLY A 62 12.31 -4.55 36.72
C GLY A 62 11.24 -4.74 35.65
N PHE A 63 11.43 -5.66 34.70
CA PHE A 63 10.40 -6.00 33.71
C PHE A 63 9.10 -6.45 34.38
N SER A 64 7.97 -5.91 33.94
CA SER A 64 6.65 -6.23 34.48
C SER A 64 5.54 -6.15 33.42
N THR A 65 4.53 -6.98 33.59
CA THR A 65 3.31 -6.97 32.76
C THR A 65 2.55 -5.65 32.88
N ASP A 66 2.47 -5.08 34.08
CA ASP A 66 1.81 -3.78 34.31
C ASP A 66 2.49 -2.65 33.53
N GLY A 67 3.81 -2.67 33.42
CA GLY A 67 4.54 -1.73 32.60
C GLY A 67 4.31 -1.91 31.11
N LEU A 68 4.18 -3.16 30.62
CA LEU A 68 3.79 -3.40 29.23
C LEU A 68 2.36 -2.90 28.92
N ASP A 69 1.44 -3.07 29.86
CA ASP A 69 0.06 -2.58 29.71
C ASP A 69 0.02 -1.04 29.70
N GLU A 70 0.91 -0.39 30.45
CA GLU A 70 1.10 1.06 30.37
C GLU A 70 1.58 1.50 28.98
N LEU A 71 2.57 0.82 28.41
CA LEU A 71 3.07 1.09 27.03
C LEU A 71 1.95 0.88 26.00
N LYS A 72 1.15 -0.18 26.14
CA LYS A 72 -0.02 -0.46 25.27
C LYS A 72 -1.06 0.65 25.37
N ARG A 73 -1.39 1.10 26.58
CA ARG A 73 -2.37 2.19 26.81
C ARG A 73 -1.90 3.52 26.19
N ARG A 74 -0.62 3.79 26.18
CA ARG A 74 -0.03 4.98 25.57
C ARG A 74 0.11 4.87 24.03
N GLY A 75 -0.15 3.68 23.46
CA GLY A 75 -0.02 3.42 22.03
C GLY A 75 1.41 3.45 21.52
N VAL A 76 2.40 3.23 22.40
CA VAL A 76 3.81 3.18 22.03
C VAL A 76 4.11 1.83 21.38
N LYS A 77 4.79 1.85 20.23
CA LYS A 77 5.20 0.62 19.54
C LYS A 77 6.39 -0.02 20.25
N TYR A 78 6.31 -1.32 20.52
CA TYR A 78 7.42 -2.05 21.08
C TYR A 78 7.56 -3.45 20.48
N PHE A 79 8.77 -4.00 20.60
CA PHE A 79 9.09 -5.42 20.42
C PHE A 79 9.57 -5.99 21.74
N LEU A 80 9.05 -7.13 22.08
CA LEU A 80 9.47 -7.90 23.22
C LEU A 80 10.32 -9.08 22.73
N PHE A 81 11.58 -9.11 23.12
CA PHE A 81 12.49 -10.19 22.79
C PHE A 81 12.56 -11.20 23.93
N ALA A 82 12.33 -12.47 23.61
CA ALA A 82 12.47 -13.57 24.56
C ALA A 82 13.98 -13.79 24.87
N ALA A 83 14.34 -13.67 26.13
CA ALA A 83 15.72 -13.94 26.60
C ALA A 83 16.02 -15.45 26.67
N THR A 84 14.97 -16.29 26.89
CA THR A 84 15.07 -17.73 26.98
C THR A 84 13.94 -18.41 26.20
N ILE A 85 14.12 -19.69 25.85
CA ILE A 85 13.13 -20.46 25.11
C ILE A 85 11.79 -20.56 25.88
N GLY A 86 11.82 -20.61 27.21
CA GLY A 86 10.61 -20.65 28.07
C GLY A 86 9.87 -19.31 28.18
N ALA A 87 10.50 -18.19 27.84
CA ALA A 87 9.86 -16.89 27.90
C ALA A 87 8.68 -16.73 26.94
N HIS A 88 8.62 -17.53 25.85
CA HIS A 88 7.47 -17.54 24.93
C HIS A 88 6.19 -18.13 25.55
N GLU A 89 6.31 -19.03 26.54
CA GLU A 89 5.15 -19.60 27.23
C GLU A 89 4.53 -18.55 28.16
N GLU A 90 5.35 -17.74 28.79
CA GLU A 90 4.91 -16.67 29.69
C GLU A 90 4.45 -15.40 28.92
N PHE A 91 5.17 -15.08 27.82
CA PHE A 91 4.91 -13.93 26.97
C PHE A 91 4.71 -14.35 25.50
N PRO A 92 3.50 -14.79 25.10
CA PRO A 92 3.24 -15.28 23.74
C PRO A 92 3.49 -14.26 22.63
N GLU A 93 3.50 -12.96 22.96
CA GLU A 93 3.82 -11.87 22.04
C GLU A 93 5.34 -11.63 21.85
N SER A 94 6.17 -12.31 22.64
CA SER A 94 7.63 -12.19 22.53
C SER A 94 8.14 -12.93 21.29
N ILE A 95 9.22 -12.43 20.73
CA ILE A 95 9.91 -13.00 19.57
C ILE A 95 11.35 -13.36 19.94
N ALA A 96 11.94 -14.32 19.22
CA ALA A 96 13.32 -14.69 19.46
C ALA A 96 14.26 -13.50 19.27
N MET A 97 15.31 -13.43 20.12
CA MET A 97 16.33 -12.39 19.99
C MET A 97 17.02 -12.54 18.62
N PRO A 98 17.04 -11.48 17.79
CA PRO A 98 17.69 -11.54 16.48
C PRO A 98 19.21 -11.68 16.62
N THR A 99 19.79 -12.56 15.83
CA THR A 99 21.24 -12.82 15.83
C THR A 99 21.95 -12.24 14.62
N THR A 100 21.19 -11.86 13.58
CA THR A 100 21.74 -11.26 12.37
C THR A 100 21.09 -9.91 12.05
N PRO A 101 21.81 -8.98 11.36
CA PRO A 101 21.23 -7.71 10.93
C PRO A 101 19.99 -7.89 10.06
N LEU A 102 19.96 -8.92 9.23
CA LEU A 102 18.83 -9.21 8.34
C LEU A 102 17.58 -9.60 9.12
N GLU A 103 17.71 -10.45 10.15
CA GLU A 103 16.62 -10.81 11.07
C GLU A 103 16.06 -9.59 11.78
N LEU A 104 16.94 -8.78 12.39
CA LEU A 104 16.55 -7.57 13.11
C LEU A 104 15.76 -6.61 12.18
N LEU A 105 16.30 -6.34 11.01
CA LEU A 105 15.65 -5.45 10.04
C LEU A 105 14.35 -6.06 9.50
N GLY A 106 14.28 -7.38 9.34
CA GLY A 106 13.07 -8.09 8.96
C GLY A 106 11.96 -7.94 10.00
N ILE A 107 12.29 -8.15 11.28
CA ILE A 107 11.38 -7.97 12.42
C ILE A 107 10.84 -6.52 12.46
N ILE A 108 11.73 -5.54 12.44
CA ILE A 108 11.36 -4.13 12.54
C ILE A 108 10.55 -3.68 11.32
N ARG A 109 10.98 -4.01 10.11
CA ARG A 109 10.26 -3.67 8.88
C ARG A 109 8.93 -4.40 8.76
N GLY A 110 8.88 -5.69 9.15
CA GLY A 110 7.65 -6.48 9.17
C GLY A 110 6.57 -5.88 10.07
N SER A 111 6.94 -5.31 11.19
CA SER A 111 5.99 -4.77 12.17
C SER A 111 5.70 -3.27 12.02
N LEU A 112 6.61 -2.49 11.47
CA LEU A 112 6.29 -1.15 11.00
C LEU A 112 5.23 -1.22 9.89
N ARG A 113 5.17 -2.36 9.21
CA ARG A 113 4.21 -2.68 8.15
C ARG A 113 3.01 -3.50 8.63
N SER A 114 3.07 -4.12 9.82
CA SER A 114 1.91 -4.82 10.40
C SER A 114 1.02 -3.82 11.11
N PRO A 115 -0.28 -3.77 10.75
CA PRO A 115 -1.24 -3.02 11.56
C PRO A 115 -1.22 -3.62 12.97
N LEU A 116 -1.23 -2.77 14.00
CA LEU A 116 -1.54 -3.17 15.36
C LEU A 116 -2.77 -4.08 15.33
N ILE A 117 -2.66 -5.32 15.83
CA ILE A 117 -3.82 -6.17 16.05
C ILE A 117 -4.69 -5.43 17.06
N ARG A 118 -5.63 -4.65 16.56
CA ARG A 118 -6.69 -4.08 17.39
C ARG A 118 -7.59 -5.25 17.82
N PRO A 119 -7.98 -5.32 19.12
CA PRO A 119 -9.01 -6.26 19.54
C PRO A 119 -10.23 -6.04 18.65
N ALA A 120 -10.89 -7.11 18.26
CA ALA A 120 -12.02 -7.13 17.35
C ALA A 120 -13.08 -6.08 17.75
N GLN A 121 -12.96 -4.89 17.23
CA GLN A 121 -14.06 -3.94 17.20
C GLN A 121 -15.01 -4.36 16.09
N SER A 122 -16.31 -4.35 16.44
CA SER A 122 -17.48 -4.65 15.61
C SER A 122 -17.22 -4.62 14.10
N LYS A 123 -17.68 -5.67 13.42
CA LYS A 123 -17.64 -5.88 11.97
C LYS A 123 -18.25 -4.71 11.19
N LYS A 124 -17.58 -3.57 11.09
CA LYS A 124 -17.83 -2.68 9.97
C LYS A 124 -17.26 -3.34 8.73
N PRO A 125 -17.98 -3.38 7.63
CA PRO A 125 -17.43 -3.91 6.39
C PRO A 125 -16.15 -3.15 6.06
N ARG A 126 -15.09 -3.90 5.81
CA ARG A 126 -13.80 -3.35 5.43
C ARG A 126 -13.86 -2.90 3.97
N SER A 127 -13.31 -1.73 3.65
CA SER A 127 -13.22 -1.24 2.27
C SER A 127 -12.66 -2.30 1.32
N LYS A 128 -13.25 -2.39 0.13
CA LYS A 128 -12.63 -3.10 -0.98
C LYS A 128 -11.53 -2.22 -1.60
N ILE A 129 -10.29 -2.71 -1.60
CA ILE A 129 -9.12 -1.97 -2.06
C ILE A 129 -8.65 -2.52 -3.41
N ILE A 130 -8.61 -1.66 -4.42
CA ILE A 130 -8.28 -2.00 -5.80
C ILE A 130 -7.10 -1.14 -6.25
N GLY A 131 -5.96 -1.78 -6.50
CA GLY A 131 -4.81 -1.12 -7.16
C GLY A 131 -4.94 -1.24 -8.67
N VAL A 132 -4.80 -0.14 -9.39
CA VAL A 132 -4.78 -0.10 -10.86
C VAL A 132 -3.39 0.27 -11.31
N CYS A 133 -2.79 -0.56 -12.14
CA CYS A 133 -1.45 -0.36 -12.64
C CYS A 133 -1.31 -0.82 -14.10
N ALA A 134 -0.18 -0.50 -14.71
CA ALA A 134 0.11 -0.88 -16.08
C ALA A 134 1.53 -1.42 -16.25
N ALA A 135 1.71 -2.36 -17.16
CA ALA A 135 3.02 -2.88 -17.56
C ALA A 135 3.80 -1.89 -18.45
N SER A 136 3.14 -0.86 -19.00
CA SER A 136 3.77 0.18 -19.83
C SER A 136 2.98 1.48 -19.84
N HIS A 137 3.64 2.57 -20.20
CA HIS A 137 3.02 3.90 -20.26
C HIS A 137 1.90 4.00 -21.32
N ALA A 138 1.03 4.99 -21.14
CA ALA A 138 -0.04 5.37 -22.07
C ALA A 138 -1.06 4.27 -22.37
N LEU A 139 -1.35 3.40 -21.41
CA LEU A 139 -2.39 2.37 -21.53
C LEU A 139 -3.76 2.81 -20.98
N GLY A 140 -3.83 3.98 -20.32
CA GLY A 140 -5.07 4.51 -19.77
C GLY A 140 -5.31 4.11 -18.30
N CYS A 141 -4.24 3.82 -17.53
CA CYS A 141 -4.31 3.45 -16.12
C CYS A 141 -5.12 4.46 -15.30
N THR A 142 -4.73 5.73 -15.31
CA THR A 142 -5.46 6.82 -14.64
C THR A 142 -6.90 6.96 -15.14
N THR A 143 -7.14 6.81 -16.45
CA THR A 143 -8.49 6.84 -17.02
C THR A 143 -9.36 5.70 -16.47
N LEU A 144 -8.79 4.50 -16.35
CA LEU A 144 -9.49 3.37 -15.74
C LEU A 144 -9.76 3.63 -14.25
N ALA A 145 -8.77 4.09 -13.49
CA ALA A 145 -8.90 4.35 -12.06
C ALA A 145 -9.99 5.39 -11.77
N ILE A 146 -9.98 6.53 -12.46
CA ILE A 146 -11.00 7.56 -12.34
C ILE A 146 -12.40 7.00 -12.62
N ASN A 147 -12.54 6.25 -13.72
CA ASN A 147 -13.87 5.83 -14.15
C ASN A 147 -14.39 4.61 -13.37
N ILE A 148 -13.56 3.71 -12.88
CA ILE A 148 -13.97 2.71 -11.88
C ILE A 148 -14.44 3.41 -10.61
N GLY A 149 -13.71 4.41 -10.12
CA GLY A 149 -14.12 5.19 -8.94
C GLY A 149 -15.46 5.89 -9.14
N ALA A 150 -15.64 6.54 -10.28
CA ALA A 150 -16.89 7.24 -10.62
C ALA A 150 -18.07 6.26 -10.76
N GLU A 151 -17.92 5.14 -11.47
CA GLU A 151 -19.00 4.14 -11.61
C GLU A 151 -19.38 3.49 -10.26
N LEU A 152 -18.41 3.22 -9.39
CA LEU A 152 -18.68 2.74 -8.04
C LEU A 152 -19.45 3.79 -7.21
N ALA A 153 -19.10 5.08 -7.36
CA ALA A 153 -19.82 6.17 -6.70
C ALA A 153 -21.26 6.32 -7.21
N GLU A 154 -21.48 6.16 -8.52
CA GLU A 154 -22.84 6.12 -9.14
C GLU A 154 -23.66 4.94 -8.61
N LEU A 155 -23.02 3.81 -8.30
CA LEU A 155 -23.64 2.65 -7.65
C LEU A 155 -23.88 2.86 -6.14
N GLY A 156 -23.69 4.08 -5.63
CA GLY A 156 -23.97 4.48 -4.24
C GLY A 156 -22.90 4.10 -3.24
N LYS A 157 -21.69 3.70 -3.69
CA LYS A 157 -20.57 3.39 -2.80
C LYS A 157 -19.81 4.67 -2.43
N LYS A 158 -19.39 4.79 -1.18
CA LYS A 158 -18.46 5.83 -0.76
C LYS A 158 -17.06 5.47 -1.20
N VAL A 159 -16.50 6.20 -2.17
CA VAL A 159 -15.26 5.84 -2.86
C VAL A 159 -14.16 6.84 -2.59
N LEU A 160 -12.95 6.35 -2.29
CA LEU A 160 -11.73 7.12 -2.28
C LEU A 160 -10.88 6.77 -3.50
N LEU A 161 -10.55 7.78 -4.30
CA LEU A 161 -9.62 7.70 -5.42
C LEU A 161 -8.25 8.24 -4.99
N VAL A 162 -7.21 7.45 -5.14
CA VAL A 162 -5.85 7.80 -4.72
C VAL A 162 -4.95 7.91 -5.94
N ASP A 163 -4.37 9.09 -6.17
CA ASP A 163 -3.34 9.30 -7.17
C ASP A 163 -1.97 8.99 -6.57
N ALA A 164 -1.47 7.80 -6.82
CA ALA A 164 -0.16 7.35 -6.36
C ALA A 164 0.86 7.23 -7.51
N HIS A 165 0.54 7.77 -8.68
CA HIS A 165 1.44 7.80 -9.83
C HIS A 165 2.47 8.93 -9.65
N SER A 166 3.51 8.68 -8.86
CA SER A 166 4.50 9.68 -8.43
C SER A 166 5.18 10.46 -9.56
N ASP A 167 5.41 9.82 -10.70
CA ASP A 167 6.13 10.42 -11.84
C ASP A 167 5.22 11.32 -12.69
N ALA A 168 3.91 11.03 -12.70
CA ALA A 168 2.95 11.76 -13.53
C ALA A 168 1.54 11.74 -12.91
N PRO A 169 1.34 12.39 -11.73
CA PRO A 169 0.01 12.49 -11.13
C PRO A 169 -0.91 13.25 -12.08
N ALA A 170 -2.12 12.72 -12.31
CA ALA A 170 -2.99 13.26 -13.34
C ALA A 170 -4.47 13.32 -12.94
N ILE A 171 -4.88 12.75 -11.81
CA ILE A 171 -6.28 12.74 -11.38
C ILE A 171 -6.79 14.15 -11.17
N ALA A 172 -6.04 14.99 -10.46
CA ALA A 172 -6.39 16.38 -10.21
C ALA A 172 -6.63 17.14 -11.52
N LEU A 173 -5.70 17.01 -12.48
CA LEU A 173 -5.79 17.68 -13.78
C LEU A 173 -7.00 17.20 -14.60
N LYS A 174 -7.20 15.87 -14.67
CA LYS A 174 -8.28 15.25 -15.45
C LYS A 174 -9.67 15.51 -14.89
N MET A 175 -9.78 15.66 -13.56
CA MET A 175 -11.04 15.96 -12.87
C MET A 175 -11.25 17.46 -12.64
N GLY A 176 -10.32 18.33 -13.05
CA GLY A 176 -10.44 19.77 -12.89
C GLY A 176 -10.25 20.26 -11.45
N GLU A 177 -9.71 19.42 -10.59
CA GLU A 177 -9.51 19.72 -9.18
C GLU A 177 -8.20 20.49 -8.96
N ARG A 178 -8.17 21.30 -7.91
CA ARG A 178 -6.97 22.04 -7.51
C ARG A 178 -6.57 21.67 -6.09
N GLY A 179 -5.27 21.53 -5.87
CA GLY A 179 -4.72 21.36 -4.53
C GLY A 179 -5.01 19.98 -3.90
N LEU A 180 -5.19 18.92 -4.66
CA LEU A 180 -5.23 17.55 -4.12
C LEU A 180 -3.89 17.14 -3.49
N ASN A 181 -2.81 17.85 -3.86
CA ASN A 181 -1.45 17.64 -3.37
C ASN A 181 -1.04 18.63 -2.26
N SER A 182 -1.96 19.49 -1.78
CA SER A 182 -1.62 20.52 -0.80
C SER A 182 -1.69 20.05 0.66
N SER A 183 -2.31 18.92 0.90
CA SER A 183 -2.44 18.33 2.24
C SER A 183 -2.72 16.82 2.14
N ALA A 184 -2.65 16.13 3.28
CA ALA A 184 -3.07 14.73 3.38
C ALA A 184 -4.60 14.54 3.43
N GLU A 185 -5.37 15.62 3.35
CA GLU A 185 -6.83 15.58 3.43
C GLU A 185 -7.45 15.00 2.16
N MET A 186 -8.39 14.09 2.34
CA MET A 186 -9.19 13.51 1.27
C MET A 186 -10.31 14.47 0.89
N ARG A 187 -10.29 15.00 -0.33
CA ARG A 187 -11.24 15.98 -0.82
C ARG A 187 -12.39 15.34 -1.57
N SER A 188 -13.62 15.76 -1.28
CA SER A 188 -14.79 15.40 -2.09
C SER A 188 -14.70 16.10 -3.44
N ILE A 189 -14.71 15.31 -4.53
CA ILE A 189 -14.63 15.78 -5.92
C ILE A 189 -15.95 15.63 -6.68
N SER A 190 -16.80 14.70 -6.26
CA SER A 190 -18.18 14.57 -6.72
C SER A 190 -19.00 13.82 -5.67
N ASN A 191 -20.28 13.55 -5.97
CA ASN A 191 -21.14 12.79 -5.07
C ASN A 191 -20.54 11.39 -4.81
N ASN A 192 -20.37 11.03 -3.55
CA ASN A 192 -19.79 9.77 -3.11
C ASN A 192 -18.35 9.49 -3.60
N LEU A 193 -17.65 10.47 -4.17
CA LEU A 193 -16.28 10.32 -4.66
C LEU A 193 -15.35 11.34 -4.02
N TRP A 194 -14.33 10.86 -3.35
CA TRP A 194 -13.23 11.64 -2.75
C TRP A 194 -11.93 11.34 -3.46
N ALA A 195 -11.01 12.29 -3.45
CA ALA A 195 -9.67 12.07 -4.00
C ALA A 195 -8.57 12.63 -3.09
N VAL A 196 -7.38 12.07 -3.23
CA VAL A 196 -6.12 12.53 -2.63
C VAL A 196 -4.97 12.22 -3.59
N GLU A 197 -4.00 13.13 -3.67
CA GLU A 197 -2.75 12.93 -4.41
C GLU A 197 -1.62 12.65 -3.41
N ILE A 198 -0.87 11.58 -3.63
CA ILE A 198 0.24 11.18 -2.78
C ILE A 198 1.46 12.05 -3.07
N THR A 199 2.04 12.63 -2.04
CA THR A 199 3.19 13.54 -2.16
C THR A 199 4.32 13.16 -1.21
N GLN A 200 5.54 13.54 -1.57
CA GLN A 200 6.72 13.27 -0.76
C GLN A 200 6.65 13.91 0.63
N SER A 201 6.12 15.14 0.71
CA SER A 201 6.04 15.88 1.97
C SER A 201 5.07 15.25 2.98
N GLU A 202 4.00 14.63 2.49
CA GLU A 202 2.90 14.14 3.31
C GLU A 202 2.83 12.61 3.41
N ILE A 203 3.78 11.87 2.82
CA ILE A 203 3.68 10.41 2.66
C ILE A 203 3.35 9.67 3.96
N ASN A 204 3.98 10.01 5.07
CA ASN A 204 3.75 9.32 6.34
C ASN A 204 2.33 9.57 6.87
N THR A 205 1.85 10.81 6.76
CA THR A 205 0.49 11.21 7.15
C THR A 205 -0.53 10.54 6.23
N GLN A 206 -0.23 10.50 4.93
CA GLN A 206 -1.10 9.91 3.92
C GLN A 206 -1.22 8.38 4.06
N ILE A 207 -0.14 7.67 4.36
CA ILE A 207 -0.21 6.22 4.65
C ILE A 207 -1.07 5.94 5.89
N ALA A 208 -0.91 6.74 6.96
CA ALA A 208 -1.76 6.61 8.14
C ALA A 208 -3.24 6.95 7.83
N ALA A 209 -3.49 7.95 6.99
CA ALA A 209 -4.82 8.31 6.52
C ALA A 209 -5.45 7.19 5.65
N LEU A 210 -4.68 6.52 4.80
CA LEU A 210 -5.15 5.34 4.03
C LEU A 210 -5.55 4.19 4.96
N ASP A 211 -4.80 3.94 6.04
CA ASP A 211 -5.20 2.93 7.03
C ASP A 211 -6.53 3.27 7.70
N HIS A 212 -6.77 4.54 7.99
CA HIS A 212 -8.03 5.01 8.57
C HIS A 212 -9.18 4.93 7.55
N ALA A 213 -8.94 5.32 6.30
CA ALA A 213 -9.90 5.28 5.20
C ALA A 213 -10.53 3.90 4.98
N ARG A 214 -9.81 2.82 5.34
CA ARG A 214 -10.32 1.43 5.27
C ARG A 214 -11.56 1.17 6.11
N SER A 215 -11.86 2.02 7.06
CA SER A 215 -13.08 1.94 7.90
C SER A 215 -14.14 2.98 7.54
N GLU A 216 -13.80 3.94 6.66
CA GLU A 216 -14.66 5.08 6.32
C GLU A 216 -15.27 4.97 4.93
N PHE A 217 -14.54 4.37 3.99
CA PHE A 217 -14.95 4.21 2.60
C PHE A 217 -15.41 2.78 2.32
N ASP A 218 -16.32 2.60 1.37
CA ASP A 218 -16.72 1.28 0.89
C ASP A 218 -15.68 0.72 -0.08
N CYS A 219 -15.12 1.59 -0.92
CA CYS A 219 -14.10 1.23 -1.91
C CYS A 219 -12.94 2.24 -1.88
N ILE A 220 -11.72 1.75 -2.10
CA ILE A 220 -10.52 2.57 -2.31
C ILE A 220 -9.91 2.13 -3.64
N VAL A 221 -9.84 3.04 -4.60
CA VAL A 221 -9.23 2.82 -5.93
C VAL A 221 -7.92 3.59 -6.00
N ILE A 222 -6.83 2.90 -6.30
CA ILE A 222 -5.48 3.47 -6.26
C ILE A 222 -4.87 3.42 -7.65
N ASP A 223 -4.60 4.57 -8.24
CA ASP A 223 -3.80 4.68 -9.46
C ASP A 223 -2.31 4.58 -9.11
N LEU A 224 -1.71 3.41 -9.37
CA LEU A 224 -0.29 3.14 -9.14
C LEU A 224 0.56 3.53 -10.38
N GLY A 225 -0.07 3.92 -11.48
CA GLY A 225 0.62 4.23 -12.72
C GLY A 225 1.29 3.01 -13.34
N VAL A 226 2.52 3.20 -13.84
CA VAL A 226 3.29 2.13 -14.48
C VAL A 226 4.18 1.46 -13.45
N LEU A 227 4.10 0.14 -13.38
CA LEU A 227 5.01 -0.65 -12.55
C LEU A 227 6.22 -1.10 -13.37
N THR A 228 7.34 -0.44 -13.14
CA THR A 228 8.67 -0.89 -13.57
C THR A 228 9.47 -1.27 -12.35
N ASP A 229 10.30 -2.32 -12.44
CA ASP A 229 11.10 -2.81 -11.31
C ASP A 229 10.26 -3.06 -10.04
N PHE A 230 9.17 -3.79 -10.19
CA PHE A 230 8.22 -4.04 -9.11
C PHE A 230 8.87 -4.66 -7.87
N SER A 231 9.81 -5.60 -8.09
CA SER A 231 10.56 -6.22 -6.99
C SER A 231 11.39 -5.20 -6.19
N ALA A 232 12.00 -4.23 -6.88
CA ALA A 232 12.73 -3.15 -6.22
C ALA A 232 11.77 -2.20 -5.48
N SER A 233 10.61 -1.90 -6.07
CA SER A 233 9.57 -1.05 -5.46
C SER A 233 9.03 -1.63 -4.15
N LEU A 234 8.98 -2.95 -4.01
CA LEU A 234 8.58 -3.59 -2.74
C LEU A 234 9.59 -3.39 -1.61
N SER A 235 10.80 -2.90 -1.91
CA SER A 235 11.77 -2.53 -0.87
C SER A 235 11.34 -1.33 -0.03
N GLY A 236 10.45 -0.47 -0.55
CA GLY A 236 9.95 0.74 0.12
C GLY A 236 11.06 1.73 0.46
N ARG A 237 12.11 1.80 -0.36
CA ARG A 237 13.25 2.71 -0.10
C ARG A 237 12.93 4.15 -0.49
N ARG A 238 12.05 4.34 -1.46
CA ARG A 238 11.62 5.65 -1.96
C ARG A 238 10.23 5.95 -1.45
N TRP A 239 9.93 7.21 -1.19
CA TRP A 239 8.60 7.65 -0.80
C TRP A 239 7.51 7.23 -1.81
N SER A 240 7.84 7.25 -3.11
CA SER A 240 6.95 6.84 -4.20
C SER A 240 6.60 5.36 -4.21
N GLU A 241 7.37 4.53 -3.50
CA GLU A 241 7.17 3.09 -3.39
C GLU A 241 6.25 2.71 -2.23
N GLU A 242 6.05 3.60 -1.26
CA GLU A 242 5.29 3.32 -0.03
C GLU A 242 3.84 2.90 -0.31
N VAL A 243 3.16 3.54 -1.27
CA VAL A 243 1.78 3.16 -1.64
C VAL A 243 1.74 1.85 -2.41
N ILE A 244 2.78 1.53 -3.22
CA ILE A 244 2.92 0.23 -3.89
C ILE A 244 3.02 -0.88 -2.84
N VAL A 245 3.88 -0.69 -1.82
CA VAL A 245 4.03 -1.62 -0.68
C VAL A 245 2.72 -1.73 0.10
N TRP A 246 2.08 -0.61 0.41
CA TRP A 246 0.81 -0.58 1.11
C TRP A 246 -0.28 -1.34 0.35
N THR A 247 -0.41 -1.09 -0.97
CA THR A 247 -1.36 -1.78 -1.84
C THR A 247 -1.06 -3.28 -1.93
N SER A 248 0.21 -3.66 -2.07
CA SER A 248 0.65 -5.06 -2.12
C SER A 248 0.35 -5.83 -0.83
N THR A 249 0.23 -5.12 0.30
CA THR A 249 -0.05 -5.70 1.62
C THR A 249 -1.54 -5.68 1.98
N HIS A 250 -2.26 -4.62 1.59
CA HIS A 250 -3.64 -4.38 2.02
C HIS A 250 -4.67 -4.58 0.92
N GLY A 251 -4.29 -4.48 -0.36
CA GLY A 251 -5.17 -4.61 -1.50
C GLY A 251 -5.96 -5.92 -1.51
N ASP A 252 -7.15 -5.89 -2.10
CA ASP A 252 -7.96 -7.07 -2.37
C ASP A 252 -7.79 -7.52 -3.81
N GLU A 253 -7.68 -6.55 -4.74
CA GLU A 253 -7.39 -6.82 -6.15
C GLU A 253 -6.31 -5.86 -6.68
N MET A 254 -5.51 -6.33 -7.61
CA MET A 254 -4.59 -5.51 -8.40
C MET A 254 -4.87 -5.75 -9.88
N TRP A 255 -5.23 -4.68 -10.57
CA TRP A 255 -5.58 -4.69 -11.99
C TRP A 255 -4.40 -4.23 -12.82
N VAL A 256 -3.89 -5.12 -13.65
CA VAL A 256 -2.67 -4.91 -14.45
C VAL A 256 -3.05 -4.74 -15.91
N MET A 257 -2.88 -3.54 -16.44
CA MET A 257 -3.12 -3.24 -17.85
C MET A 257 -1.89 -3.55 -18.70
N ALA A 258 -2.10 -4.24 -19.81
CA ALA A 258 -1.03 -4.51 -20.76
C ALA A 258 -1.57 -4.59 -22.20
N GLN A 259 -0.68 -4.39 -23.16
CA GLN A 259 -0.98 -4.54 -24.59
C GLN A 259 -0.21 -5.71 -25.19
N THR A 260 -0.62 -6.14 -26.37
CA THR A 260 -0.13 -7.37 -27.03
C THR A 260 0.80 -7.10 -28.21
N ASP A 261 1.30 -5.87 -28.40
CA ASP A 261 2.39 -5.64 -29.31
C ASP A 261 3.71 -6.21 -28.75
N VAL A 262 4.72 -6.29 -29.58
CA VAL A 262 6.00 -6.94 -29.23
C VAL A 262 6.62 -6.37 -27.95
N LEU A 263 6.64 -5.05 -27.81
CA LEU A 263 7.21 -4.39 -26.63
C LEU A 263 6.33 -4.53 -25.39
N GLY A 264 5.00 -4.41 -25.56
CA GLY A 264 4.03 -4.59 -24.48
C GLY A 264 4.03 -6.02 -23.95
N ALA A 265 4.13 -7.02 -24.82
CA ALA A 265 4.22 -8.42 -24.45
C ALA A 265 5.49 -8.71 -23.63
N GLU A 266 6.64 -8.14 -24.01
CA GLU A 266 7.89 -8.31 -23.26
C GLU A 266 7.83 -7.63 -21.89
N ARG A 267 7.30 -6.43 -21.80
CA ARG A 267 7.11 -5.74 -20.51
C ARG A 267 6.16 -6.49 -19.59
N LEU A 268 5.07 -7.03 -20.14
CA LEU A 268 4.15 -7.88 -19.39
C LEU A 268 4.87 -9.12 -18.87
N ARG A 269 5.69 -9.78 -19.69
CA ARG A 269 6.45 -10.97 -19.28
C ARG A 269 7.40 -10.68 -18.12
N ILE A 270 8.09 -9.53 -18.16
CA ILE A 270 8.98 -9.09 -17.08
C ILE A 270 8.16 -8.87 -15.80
N LEU A 271 7.09 -8.07 -15.87
CA LEU A 271 6.24 -7.79 -14.70
C LEU A 271 5.61 -9.06 -14.12
N VAL A 272 5.16 -9.99 -14.96
CA VAL A 272 4.63 -11.30 -14.52
C VAL A 272 5.69 -12.11 -13.77
N ALA A 273 6.94 -12.11 -14.25
CA ALA A 273 8.04 -12.79 -13.57
C ALA A 273 8.32 -12.18 -12.18
N GLU A 274 8.30 -10.85 -12.07
CA GLU A 274 8.47 -10.15 -10.80
C GLU A 274 7.29 -10.41 -9.83
N LEU A 275 6.05 -10.38 -10.33
CA LEU A 275 4.87 -10.69 -9.53
C LEU A 275 4.88 -12.15 -9.02
N ALA A 276 5.39 -13.08 -9.82
CA ALA A 276 5.53 -14.48 -9.43
C ALA A 276 6.58 -14.71 -8.32
N GLN A 277 7.62 -13.88 -8.29
CA GLN A 277 8.71 -13.98 -7.31
C GLN A 277 8.37 -13.33 -5.96
N ASN A 278 7.34 -12.49 -5.93
CA ASN A 278 6.99 -11.71 -4.73
C ASN A 278 5.64 -12.15 -4.18
N SER A 279 5.58 -12.36 -2.86
CA SER A 279 4.33 -12.62 -2.17
C SER A 279 3.56 -11.32 -1.97
N ILE A 280 2.47 -11.14 -2.73
CA ILE A 280 1.53 -10.03 -2.57
C ILE A 280 0.15 -10.56 -2.18
N LYS A 281 -0.59 -9.77 -1.40
CA LYS A 281 -1.92 -10.16 -0.94
C LYS A 281 -3.00 -10.02 -2.03
N PRO A 282 -3.01 -8.96 -2.88
CA PRO A 282 -4.06 -8.75 -3.85
C PRO A 282 -4.18 -9.91 -4.83
N LYS A 283 -5.43 -10.27 -5.18
CA LYS A 283 -5.68 -11.14 -6.33
C LYS A 283 -5.41 -10.35 -7.61
N LEU A 284 -4.77 -10.99 -8.57
CA LEU A 284 -4.39 -10.34 -9.83
C LEU A 284 -5.50 -10.46 -10.86
N SER A 285 -5.84 -9.34 -11.50
CA SER A 285 -6.70 -9.29 -12.68
C SER A 285 -5.94 -8.59 -13.81
N PHE A 286 -5.93 -9.17 -15.00
CA PHE A 286 -5.21 -8.63 -16.14
C PHE A 286 -6.17 -8.06 -17.18
N LEU A 287 -5.88 -6.83 -17.66
CA LEU A 287 -6.66 -6.14 -18.67
C LEU A 287 -5.86 -6.04 -19.96
N ARG A 288 -6.34 -6.73 -21.00
CA ARG A 288 -5.77 -6.64 -22.33
C ARG A 288 -6.30 -5.39 -23.04
N VAL A 289 -5.42 -4.41 -23.27
CA VAL A 289 -5.76 -3.17 -23.95
C VAL A 289 -5.88 -3.41 -25.46
N LEU A 290 -7.07 -3.17 -26.03
CA LEU A 290 -7.40 -3.45 -27.41
C LEU A 290 -7.02 -2.27 -28.33
N ARG A 291 -5.71 -2.05 -28.53
CA ARG A 291 -5.19 -0.94 -29.33
C ARG A 291 -4.74 -1.39 -30.72
N GLY A 292 -5.18 -0.65 -31.77
CA GLY A 292 -4.72 -0.84 -33.13
C GLY A 292 -4.99 -2.23 -33.71
N ALA A 293 -4.05 -2.76 -34.48
CA ALA A 293 -4.14 -4.07 -35.14
C ALA A 293 -4.18 -5.25 -34.16
N SER A 294 -3.68 -5.07 -32.94
CA SER A 294 -3.69 -6.12 -31.90
C SER A 294 -5.10 -6.49 -31.43
N LYS A 295 -6.10 -5.64 -31.66
CA LYS A 295 -7.51 -5.87 -31.34
C LYS A 295 -8.07 -7.19 -31.89
N ARG A 296 -7.62 -7.60 -33.09
CA ARG A 296 -8.11 -8.78 -33.81
C ARG A 296 -7.13 -9.93 -33.88
N SER A 297 -5.96 -9.81 -33.27
CA SER A 297 -4.90 -10.82 -33.34
C SER A 297 -5.20 -11.96 -32.35
N LYS A 298 -5.58 -13.13 -32.86
CA LYS A 298 -5.67 -14.35 -32.05
C LYS A 298 -4.31 -14.70 -31.42
N SER A 299 -3.23 -14.61 -32.19
CA SER A 299 -1.86 -14.86 -31.69
C SER A 299 -1.49 -13.92 -30.55
N GLY A 300 -1.88 -12.63 -30.60
CA GLY A 300 -1.67 -11.69 -29.51
C GLY A 300 -2.51 -12.04 -28.26
N GLN A 301 -3.73 -12.54 -28.44
CA GLN A 301 -4.57 -13.01 -27.35
C GLN A 301 -3.99 -14.26 -26.69
N ASP A 302 -3.59 -15.24 -27.48
CA ASP A 302 -3.02 -16.49 -26.98
C ASP A 302 -1.69 -16.23 -26.24
N SER A 303 -0.85 -15.35 -26.77
CA SER A 303 0.41 -14.93 -26.11
C SER A 303 0.15 -14.22 -24.79
N PHE A 304 -0.84 -13.33 -24.73
CA PHE A 304 -1.25 -12.65 -23.50
C PHE A 304 -1.74 -13.63 -22.44
N LEU A 305 -2.66 -14.52 -22.80
CA LEU A 305 -3.18 -15.55 -21.90
C LEU A 305 -2.07 -16.47 -21.41
N SER A 306 -1.19 -16.92 -22.30
CA SER A 306 -0.05 -17.77 -21.93
C SER A 306 0.86 -17.06 -20.91
N ALA A 307 1.13 -15.77 -21.08
CA ALA A 307 1.98 -15.01 -20.18
C ALA A 307 1.39 -14.91 -18.76
N VAL A 308 0.07 -14.68 -18.63
CA VAL A 308 -0.55 -14.42 -17.32
C VAL A 308 -1.06 -15.66 -16.59
N THR A 309 -1.27 -16.78 -17.30
CA THR A 309 -1.87 -18.01 -16.73
C THR A 309 -1.06 -18.58 -15.56
N SER A 310 0.26 -18.42 -15.57
CA SER A 310 1.14 -18.88 -14.49
C SER A 310 0.81 -18.26 -13.12
N LEU A 311 0.26 -17.05 -13.10
CA LEU A 311 -0.13 -16.33 -11.88
C LEU A 311 -1.55 -16.66 -11.41
N ARG A 312 -2.28 -17.54 -12.12
CA ARG A 312 -3.67 -17.90 -11.81
C ARG A 312 -4.56 -16.66 -11.57
N PRO A 313 -4.68 -15.78 -12.56
CA PRO A 313 -5.40 -14.53 -12.38
C PRO A 313 -6.85 -14.77 -11.98
N LEU A 314 -7.39 -13.86 -11.16
CA LEU A 314 -8.81 -13.85 -10.81
C LEU A 314 -9.67 -13.63 -12.05
N ARG A 315 -9.24 -12.71 -12.91
CA ARG A 315 -9.91 -12.34 -14.16
C ARG A 315 -8.90 -11.99 -15.26
N VAL A 316 -9.29 -12.24 -16.48
CA VAL A 316 -8.65 -11.70 -17.68
C VAL A 316 -9.70 -10.96 -18.48
N LEU A 317 -9.57 -9.64 -18.55
CA LEU A 317 -10.57 -8.73 -19.08
C LEU A 317 -10.06 -8.05 -20.36
N GLU A 318 -10.97 -7.54 -21.18
CA GLU A 318 -10.64 -6.75 -22.35
C GLU A 318 -10.94 -5.27 -22.09
N TYR A 319 -9.96 -4.41 -22.33
CA TYR A 319 -10.10 -2.97 -22.17
C TYR A 319 -10.19 -2.31 -23.55
N PRO A 320 -11.36 -1.77 -23.94
CA PRO A 320 -11.52 -1.10 -25.22
C PRO A 320 -10.65 0.16 -25.32
N TRP A 321 -9.91 0.30 -26.41
CA TRP A 321 -9.17 1.52 -26.69
C TRP A 321 -10.09 2.55 -27.34
N ASP A 322 -10.52 3.56 -26.57
CA ASP A 322 -11.43 4.63 -27.04
C ASP A 322 -10.84 6.01 -26.66
N PRO A 323 -9.81 6.47 -27.40
CA PRO A 323 -9.17 7.72 -27.09
C PRO A 323 -10.06 8.95 -27.30
N ARG A 324 -11.10 8.85 -28.16
CA ARG A 324 -12.03 9.98 -28.37
C ARG A 324 -12.91 10.23 -27.17
N SER A 325 -13.47 9.18 -26.61
CA SER A 325 -14.30 9.31 -25.40
C SER A 325 -13.46 9.72 -24.20
N ALA A 326 -12.25 9.16 -24.06
CA ALA A 326 -11.31 9.55 -23.00
C ALA A 326 -10.91 11.02 -23.10
N GLN A 327 -10.53 11.50 -24.29
CA GLN A 327 -10.21 12.89 -24.54
C GLN A 327 -11.40 13.82 -24.28
N GLY A 328 -12.61 13.43 -24.71
CA GLY A 328 -13.82 14.22 -24.48
C GLY A 328 -14.17 14.37 -22.99
N ALA A 329 -13.87 13.38 -22.15
CA ALA A 329 -13.99 13.46 -20.71
C ALA A 329 -12.93 14.40 -20.11
N GLU A 330 -11.69 14.27 -20.59
CA GLU A 330 -10.55 15.11 -20.16
C GLU A 330 -10.76 16.59 -20.52
N ASP A 331 -11.24 16.89 -21.72
CA ASP A 331 -11.55 18.27 -22.17
C ASP A 331 -12.64 18.91 -21.29
N LYS A 332 -13.60 18.11 -20.83
CA LYS A 332 -14.66 18.54 -19.90
C LYS A 332 -14.24 18.46 -18.44
N ARG A 333 -13.06 17.93 -18.14
CA ARG A 333 -12.55 17.72 -16.79
C ARG A 333 -13.51 16.92 -15.90
N THR A 334 -13.99 15.82 -16.40
CA THR A 334 -14.98 14.99 -15.71
C THR A 334 -14.78 13.50 -16.06
N SER A 335 -15.60 12.64 -15.46
CA SER A 335 -15.62 11.20 -15.74
C SER A 335 -16.36 10.86 -17.04
N LEU A 336 -16.22 9.63 -17.52
CA LEU A 336 -16.95 9.13 -18.69
C LEU A 336 -18.45 9.01 -18.42
N CYS A 337 -18.88 8.72 -17.21
CA CYS A 337 -20.30 8.63 -16.88
C CYS A 337 -21.02 9.97 -17.07
N GLU A 338 -20.34 11.08 -16.81
CA GLU A 338 -20.88 12.43 -17.00
C GLU A 338 -20.68 12.95 -18.43
N SER A 339 -19.58 12.58 -19.11
CA SER A 339 -19.19 13.13 -20.40
C SER A 339 -19.81 12.40 -21.58
N ASN A 340 -19.91 11.06 -21.53
CA ASN A 340 -20.35 10.21 -22.63
C ASN A 340 -20.89 8.85 -22.15
N GLU A 341 -22.14 8.82 -21.71
CA GLU A 341 -22.80 7.61 -21.22
C GLU A 341 -22.86 6.45 -22.23
N ARG A 342 -22.82 6.73 -23.51
CA ARG A 342 -22.96 5.72 -24.59
C ARG A 342 -21.63 5.15 -25.04
N ALA A 343 -20.50 5.69 -24.59
CA ALA A 343 -19.17 5.20 -24.96
C ALA A 343 -19.02 3.71 -24.62
N LEU A 344 -18.43 2.96 -25.54
CA LEU A 344 -18.12 1.54 -25.30
C LEU A 344 -17.21 1.39 -24.09
N LEU A 345 -16.18 2.25 -23.97
CA LEU A 345 -15.27 2.25 -22.84
C LEU A 345 -16.02 2.43 -21.51
N ARG A 346 -16.93 3.40 -21.44
CA ARG A 346 -17.76 3.63 -20.24
C ARG A 346 -18.59 2.39 -19.87
N LYS A 347 -19.29 1.80 -20.85
CA LYS A 347 -20.12 0.61 -20.60
C LYS A 347 -19.30 -0.55 -20.07
N THR A 348 -18.12 -0.79 -20.64
CA THR A 348 -17.22 -1.84 -20.19
C THR A 348 -16.73 -1.59 -18.74
N ILE A 349 -16.39 -0.34 -18.41
CA ILE A 349 -15.96 0.00 -17.05
C ILE A 349 -17.12 -0.12 -16.05
N ALA A 350 -18.33 0.29 -16.43
CA ALA A 350 -19.54 0.14 -15.60
C ALA A 350 -19.86 -1.34 -15.30
N GLU A 351 -19.68 -2.23 -16.29
CA GLU A 351 -19.82 -3.68 -16.11
C GLU A 351 -18.80 -4.19 -15.06
N TYR A 352 -17.53 -3.79 -15.19
CA TYR A 352 -16.48 -4.16 -14.24
C TYR A 352 -16.76 -3.62 -12.82
N ALA A 353 -17.25 -2.38 -12.71
CA ALA A 353 -17.63 -1.81 -11.41
C ALA A 353 -18.80 -2.59 -10.77
N GLY A 354 -19.79 -3.00 -11.56
CA GLY A 354 -20.90 -3.84 -11.10
C GLY A 354 -20.42 -5.19 -10.55
N GLU A 355 -19.47 -5.83 -11.24
CA GLU A 355 -18.89 -7.10 -10.79
C GLU A 355 -18.05 -6.98 -9.51
N LEU A 356 -17.48 -5.81 -9.23
CA LEU A 356 -16.69 -5.58 -8.03
C LEU A 356 -17.53 -5.58 -6.74
N ILE A 357 -18.82 -5.26 -6.84
CA ILE A 357 -19.73 -5.12 -5.70
C ILE A 357 -20.76 -6.24 -5.60
N SER A 358 -20.84 -7.11 -6.60
CA SER A 358 -21.66 -8.34 -6.60
C SER A 358 -20.96 -9.43 -5.76
#